data_c6afd68d7713f3313dfaf14765ce234b
#
_entry.id   c6afd68d7713f3313dfaf14765ce234b
#
_cell.length_a   1.000
_cell.length_b   1.000
_cell.length_c   1.000
_cell.angle_alpha   90.00
_cell.angle_beta   90.00
_cell.angle_gamma   90.00
#
_symmetry.space_group_name_H-M   'P 1'
#
loop_
_entity.id
_entity.type
_entity.pdbx_description
1 polymer ?
#
loop_
_entity_poly.entity_id
_entity_poly.type
_entity_poly.pdbx_seq_one_letter_code
_entity_poly.pdbx_strand_id
1 'polypeptide(L)'
;MDADDHPVEVVLKEARRFMVPLYQRKYQWGDKRLEPFWDDVSAKAAEVLDGESKFEHYMGALILSPVEEGSQIARTPRVQVVDGQQRLTTFQIFLAALREVARDHDLEDLMGHINGYLFNEPKNKDKDPLTRFKLTPTPSDRDIFHDIIEMPYEDVTHKHRNLFYGQRVPKNTSFPAFRAYHLFCTWIEEFAFHGPEEDSELDLEGESKTGGEDEVELEVLEERLEALLSAVLDRLKLVVITLGEN
;
A
#
# COMPACT_ATOMS: atom_id res chain seq x y z
N MET A 1 25.59 -9.34 -8.11
CA MET A 1 24.50 -9.50 -7.13
C MET A 1 24.82 -8.57 -5.99
N ASP A 2 23.93 -7.66 -5.73
CA ASP A 2 24.03 -6.68 -4.64
C ASP A 2 22.83 -6.86 -3.72
N ALA A 3 23.02 -6.75 -2.41
CA ALA A 3 21.98 -7.02 -1.43
C ALA A 3 22.11 -5.99 -0.30
N ASP A 4 21.14 -5.08 -0.24
CA ASP A 4 21.08 -4.03 0.76
C ASP A 4 19.69 -3.95 1.39
N ASP A 5 19.62 -3.49 2.63
CA ASP A 5 18.35 -3.20 3.28
C ASP A 5 17.93 -1.74 3.04
N HIS A 6 16.69 -1.58 2.65
CA HIS A 6 16.12 -0.27 2.36
C HIS A 6 14.74 -0.09 3.01
N PRO A 7 14.42 1.09 3.55
CA PRO A 7 13.05 1.47 3.84
C PRO A 7 12.18 1.35 2.58
N VAL A 8 10.90 1.07 2.78
CA VAL A 8 9.93 0.99 1.67
C VAL A 8 9.90 2.31 0.89
N GLU A 9 10.09 3.45 1.57
CA GLU A 9 10.22 4.77 0.96
C GLU A 9 11.26 4.78 -0.16
N VAL A 10 12.48 4.36 0.14
CA VAL A 10 13.59 4.35 -0.83
C VAL A 10 13.27 3.49 -2.04
N VAL A 11 12.62 2.33 -1.81
CA VAL A 11 12.24 1.42 -2.88
C VAL A 11 11.19 2.03 -3.81
N LEU A 12 10.20 2.74 -3.25
CA LEU A 12 9.06 3.26 -4.02
C LEU A 12 9.28 4.70 -4.55
N LYS A 13 10.15 5.49 -3.91
CA LYS A 13 10.40 6.89 -4.29
C LYS A 13 11.06 7.02 -5.65
N GLU A 14 12.00 6.13 -5.95
CA GLU A 14 12.71 6.17 -7.22
C GLU A 14 11.77 6.04 -8.42
N ALA A 15 12.06 6.86 -9.45
CA ALA A 15 11.34 6.80 -10.71
C ALA A 15 11.71 5.52 -11.47
N ARG A 16 11.02 4.42 -11.16
CA ARG A 16 11.18 3.12 -11.83
C ARG A 16 9.82 2.43 -11.98
N ARG A 17 9.72 1.55 -12.95
CA ARG A 17 8.57 0.70 -13.16
C ARG A 17 8.90 -0.73 -12.78
N PHE A 18 8.25 -1.24 -11.75
CA PHE A 18 8.31 -2.64 -11.37
C PHE A 18 7.38 -3.46 -12.27
N MET A 19 7.91 -4.51 -12.88
CA MET A 19 7.16 -5.38 -13.79
C MET A 19 7.10 -6.79 -13.23
N VAL A 20 5.90 -7.29 -12.99
CA VAL A 20 5.72 -8.68 -12.61
C VAL A 20 5.73 -9.55 -13.87
N PRO A 21 6.66 -10.51 -14.00
CA PRO A 21 6.73 -11.40 -15.15
C PRO A 21 5.48 -12.25 -15.34
N LEU A 22 5.20 -12.64 -16.58
CA LEU A 22 4.02 -13.44 -16.96
C LEU A 22 3.95 -14.83 -16.31
N TYR A 23 5.07 -15.38 -15.93
CA TYR A 23 5.15 -16.69 -15.28
C TYR A 23 4.91 -16.65 -13.77
N GLN A 24 4.83 -15.44 -13.20
CA GLN A 24 4.51 -15.26 -11.80
C GLN A 24 3.01 -15.46 -11.56
N ARG A 25 2.68 -15.90 -10.34
CA ARG A 25 1.28 -16.06 -9.93
C ARG A 25 0.61 -14.69 -9.77
N LYS A 26 -0.71 -14.66 -9.97
CA LYS A 26 -1.52 -13.50 -9.62
C LYS A 26 -1.45 -13.18 -8.12
N TYR A 27 -1.89 -11.98 -7.74
CA TYR A 27 -2.01 -11.60 -6.33
C TYR A 27 -2.97 -12.55 -5.59
N GLN A 28 -2.58 -12.99 -4.39
CA GLN A 28 -3.28 -14.04 -3.65
C GLN A 28 -3.32 -13.82 -2.13
N TRP A 29 -2.81 -12.70 -1.61
CA TRP A 29 -2.93 -12.45 -0.19
C TRP A 29 -4.39 -12.25 0.19
N GLY A 30 -4.84 -13.02 1.17
CA GLY A 30 -6.14 -12.90 1.83
C GLY A 30 -5.95 -12.58 3.31
N ASP A 31 -7.04 -12.56 4.05
CA ASP A 31 -7.14 -12.08 5.43
C ASP A 31 -5.98 -12.59 6.32
N LYS A 32 -5.66 -13.88 6.29
CA LYS A 32 -4.55 -14.49 7.05
C LYS A 32 -3.15 -13.89 6.80
N ARG A 33 -2.98 -13.12 5.75
CA ARG A 33 -1.73 -12.43 5.41
C ARG A 33 -1.89 -10.91 5.53
N LEU A 34 -3.08 -10.40 5.35
CA LEU A 34 -3.38 -8.98 5.44
C LEU A 34 -3.50 -8.53 6.90
N GLU A 35 -4.12 -9.35 7.76
CA GLU A 35 -4.21 -9.07 9.21
C GLU A 35 -2.82 -8.89 9.85
N PRO A 36 -1.88 -9.85 9.76
CA PRO A 36 -0.55 -9.63 10.32
C PRO A 36 0.21 -8.45 9.70
N PHE A 37 -0.01 -8.15 8.41
CA PHE A 37 0.57 -6.96 7.79
C PHE A 37 -0.01 -5.69 8.41
N TRP A 38 -1.31 -5.65 8.65
CA TRP A 38 -1.97 -4.53 9.31
C TRP A 38 -1.49 -4.37 10.76
N ASP A 39 -1.39 -5.48 11.51
CA ASP A 39 -0.89 -5.47 12.89
C ASP A 39 0.52 -4.85 12.96
N ASP A 40 1.42 -5.24 12.04
CA ASP A 40 2.76 -4.67 11.95
C ASP A 40 2.73 -3.15 11.65
N VAL A 41 1.87 -2.72 10.72
CA VAL A 41 1.75 -1.31 10.32
C VAL A 41 1.14 -0.47 11.44
N SER A 42 0.03 -0.91 12.04
CA SER A 42 -0.68 -0.17 13.09
C SER A 42 0.17 -0.04 14.36
N ALA A 43 0.89 -1.12 14.75
CA ALA A 43 1.83 -1.06 15.85
C ALA A 43 2.96 -0.04 15.60
N LYS A 44 3.50 0.00 14.36
CA LYS A 44 4.52 1.00 14.02
C LYS A 44 3.97 2.43 13.94
N ALA A 45 2.72 2.60 13.54
CA ALA A 45 2.06 3.90 13.57
C ALA A 45 1.85 4.40 15.02
N ALA A 46 1.46 3.49 15.93
CA ALA A 46 1.38 3.82 17.36
C ALA A 46 2.73 4.29 17.92
N GLU A 47 3.83 3.57 17.63
CA GLU A 47 5.19 4.00 18.01
C GLU A 47 5.54 5.41 17.45
N VAL A 48 5.06 5.75 16.25
CA VAL A 48 5.29 7.09 15.66
C VAL A 48 4.51 8.15 16.42
N LEU A 49 3.24 7.90 16.74
CA LEU A 49 2.39 8.83 17.51
C LEU A 49 2.94 9.08 18.92
N ASP A 50 3.47 8.05 19.57
CA ASP A 50 4.08 8.15 20.90
C ASP A 50 5.45 8.87 20.90
N GLY A 51 5.94 9.24 19.71
CA GLY A 51 7.28 9.80 19.55
C GLY A 51 8.40 8.80 19.88
N GLU A 52 8.04 7.54 20.02
CA GLU A 52 9.01 6.47 20.20
C GLU A 52 9.69 6.15 18.87
N SER A 53 10.95 5.96 18.92
CA SER A 53 11.62 5.40 17.77
C SER A 53 11.94 3.97 18.11
N LYS A 54 11.67 2.86 17.23
CA LYS A 54 12.84 2.83 16.50
C LYS A 54 13.38 1.48 16.13
N PHE A 55 12.57 0.45 16.35
CA PHE A 55 12.97 -0.80 15.75
C PHE A 55 12.32 -0.90 14.36
N GLU A 56 13.19 -0.99 13.36
CA GLU A 56 12.76 -1.26 12.00
C GLU A 56 12.18 -2.66 11.89
N HIS A 57 11.12 -2.82 11.12
CA HIS A 57 10.50 -4.13 10.90
C HIS A 57 10.81 -4.64 9.49
N TYR A 58 11.40 -5.82 9.40
CA TYR A 58 11.78 -6.42 8.12
C TYR A 58 10.63 -7.22 7.50
N MET A 59 10.16 -6.75 6.36
CA MET A 59 9.07 -7.38 5.59
C MET A 59 9.55 -8.50 4.66
N GLY A 60 10.85 -8.80 4.64
CA GLY A 60 11.48 -9.84 3.82
C GLY A 60 12.19 -9.33 2.58
N ALA A 61 12.51 -10.22 1.64
CA ALA A 61 13.31 -9.89 0.48
C ALA A 61 12.48 -9.45 -0.73
N LEU A 62 13.04 -8.54 -1.53
CA LEU A 62 12.59 -8.15 -2.86
C LEU A 62 13.72 -8.41 -3.84
N ILE A 63 13.54 -9.38 -4.76
CA ILE A 63 14.56 -9.73 -5.76
C ILE A 63 14.19 -9.08 -7.08
N LEU A 64 15.09 -8.24 -7.58
CA LEU A 64 14.92 -7.44 -8.77
C LEU A 64 15.94 -7.80 -9.85
N SER A 65 15.50 -7.80 -11.10
CA SER A 65 16.37 -7.94 -12.26
C SER A 65 16.19 -6.72 -13.17
N PRO A 66 17.25 -5.93 -13.42
CA PRO A 66 17.16 -4.82 -14.37
C PRO A 66 16.74 -5.30 -15.76
N VAL A 67 15.95 -4.49 -16.45
CA VAL A 67 15.63 -4.73 -17.87
C VAL A 67 16.41 -3.73 -18.70
N GLU A 68 17.36 -4.23 -19.48
CA GLU A 68 18.13 -3.40 -20.39
C GLU A 68 17.27 -2.84 -21.52
N GLU A 69 17.12 -1.53 -21.58
CA GLU A 69 16.42 -0.83 -22.66
C GLU A 69 17.07 0.52 -22.98
N GLY A 70 18.24 0.48 -23.55
CA GLY A 70 18.88 1.68 -24.10
C GLY A 70 19.09 2.80 -23.08
N SER A 71 19.07 4.08 -23.51
CA SER A 71 19.37 5.22 -22.65
C SER A 71 18.32 5.44 -21.55
N GLN A 72 18.69 5.16 -20.31
CA GLN A 72 17.87 5.37 -19.12
C GLN A 72 17.60 6.86 -18.80
N ILE A 73 18.37 7.78 -19.38
CA ILE A 73 18.23 9.22 -19.13
C ILE A 73 16.86 9.73 -19.65
N ALA A 74 16.37 9.17 -20.75
CA ALA A 74 15.18 9.66 -21.42
C ALA A 74 13.95 8.76 -21.24
N ARG A 75 14.10 7.64 -20.52
CA ARG A 75 13.03 6.67 -20.22
C ARG A 75 13.02 6.32 -18.73
N THR A 76 11.85 6.00 -18.22
CA THR A 76 11.71 5.46 -16.86
C THR A 76 12.34 4.06 -16.81
N PRO A 77 13.27 3.79 -15.91
CA PRO A 77 13.88 2.48 -15.75
C PRO A 77 12.84 1.40 -15.49
N ARG A 78 13.04 0.22 -16.06
CA ARG A 78 12.20 -0.95 -15.85
C ARG A 78 12.98 -2.04 -15.11
N VAL A 79 12.35 -2.64 -14.12
CA VAL A 79 12.90 -3.76 -13.37
C VAL A 79 11.89 -4.89 -13.28
N GLN A 80 12.33 -6.12 -13.48
CA GLN A 80 11.50 -7.30 -13.25
C GLN A 80 11.52 -7.67 -11.77
N VAL A 81 10.36 -7.97 -11.21
CA VAL A 81 10.21 -8.50 -9.87
C VAL A 81 10.32 -10.02 -9.93
N VAL A 82 11.49 -10.54 -9.56
CA VAL A 82 11.78 -11.99 -9.57
C VAL A 82 11.17 -12.65 -8.33
N ASP A 83 11.22 -11.99 -7.18
CA ASP A 83 10.50 -12.39 -5.97
C ASP A 83 10.08 -11.16 -5.15
N GLY A 84 9.06 -11.34 -4.28
CA GLY A 84 8.51 -10.26 -3.44
C GLY A 84 7.32 -9.52 -4.06
N GLN A 85 6.81 -9.96 -5.22
CA GLN A 85 5.69 -9.32 -5.91
C GLN A 85 4.44 -9.14 -5.03
N GLN A 86 4.10 -10.13 -4.19
CA GLN A 86 2.92 -10.06 -3.32
C GLN A 86 3.04 -8.91 -2.32
N ARG A 87 4.22 -8.77 -1.69
CA ARG A 87 4.51 -7.67 -0.76
C ARG A 87 4.44 -6.32 -1.46
N LEU A 88 5.13 -6.19 -2.60
CA LEU A 88 5.13 -4.95 -3.36
C LEU A 88 3.72 -4.54 -3.80
N THR A 89 2.90 -5.50 -4.22
CA THR A 89 1.49 -5.26 -4.56
C THR A 89 0.70 -4.82 -3.33
N THR A 90 0.93 -5.44 -2.17
CA THR A 90 0.25 -5.07 -0.91
C THR A 90 0.60 -3.66 -0.47
N PHE A 91 1.87 -3.25 -0.53
CA PHE A 91 2.25 -1.86 -0.25
C PHE A 91 1.53 -0.86 -1.15
N GLN A 92 1.45 -1.16 -2.44
CA GLN A 92 0.76 -0.26 -3.39
C GLN A 92 -0.75 -0.17 -3.11
N ILE A 93 -1.39 -1.30 -2.79
CA ILE A 93 -2.82 -1.32 -2.42
C ILE A 93 -3.06 -0.59 -1.10
N PHE A 94 -2.18 -0.78 -0.11
CA PHE A 94 -2.26 -0.06 1.16
C PHE A 94 -2.15 1.45 0.97
N LEU A 95 -1.16 1.91 0.21
CA LEU A 95 -0.99 3.34 -0.09
C LEU A 95 -2.18 3.92 -0.87
N ALA A 96 -2.78 3.14 -1.77
CA ALA A 96 -4.00 3.56 -2.46
C ALA A 96 -5.19 3.68 -1.49
N ALA A 97 -5.32 2.77 -0.54
CA ALA A 97 -6.36 2.84 0.50
C ALA A 97 -6.14 4.02 1.45
N LEU A 98 -4.90 4.27 1.87
CA LEU A 98 -4.57 5.42 2.71
C LEU A 98 -4.87 6.75 2.00
N ARG A 99 -4.57 6.84 0.69
CA ARG A 99 -4.94 8.00 -0.12
C ARG A 99 -6.46 8.15 -0.25
N GLU A 100 -7.20 7.05 -0.31
CA GLU A 100 -8.66 7.10 -0.40
C GLU A 100 -9.27 7.67 0.87
N VAL A 101 -8.86 7.18 2.03
CA VAL A 101 -9.30 7.74 3.32
C VAL A 101 -8.89 9.22 3.45
N ALA A 102 -7.66 9.58 3.03
CA ALA A 102 -7.25 10.99 3.00
C ALA A 102 -8.14 11.84 2.05
N ARG A 103 -8.63 11.26 0.94
CA ARG A 103 -9.57 11.93 0.02
C ARG A 103 -10.92 12.18 0.68
N ASP A 104 -11.45 11.20 1.40
CA ASP A 104 -12.76 11.31 2.06
C ASP A 104 -12.77 12.41 3.14
N HIS A 105 -11.57 12.82 3.60
CA HIS A 105 -11.36 13.91 4.57
C HIS A 105 -10.73 15.17 3.96
N ASP A 106 -10.68 15.30 2.64
CA ASP A 106 -10.15 16.47 1.91
C ASP A 106 -8.68 16.83 2.24
N LEU A 107 -7.85 15.86 2.62
CA LEU A 107 -6.44 16.03 2.94
C LEU A 107 -5.56 16.04 1.66
N GLU A 108 -5.63 17.12 0.89
CA GLU A 108 -4.99 17.21 -0.44
C GLU A 108 -3.47 17.07 -0.39
N ASP A 109 -2.81 17.65 0.62
CA ASP A 109 -1.34 17.60 0.77
C ASP A 109 -0.86 16.17 1.03
N LEU A 110 -1.54 15.44 1.91
CA LEU A 110 -1.26 14.03 2.20
C LEU A 110 -1.49 13.16 0.95
N MET A 111 -2.60 13.37 0.23
CA MET A 111 -2.87 12.69 -1.03
C MET A 111 -1.77 12.96 -2.06
N GLY A 112 -1.33 14.21 -2.19
CA GLY A 112 -0.24 14.62 -3.08
C GLY A 112 1.06 13.88 -2.75
N HIS A 113 1.39 13.78 -1.47
CA HIS A 113 2.56 13.05 -0.99
C HIS A 113 2.50 11.56 -1.32
N ILE A 114 1.38 10.89 -1.02
CA ILE A 114 1.15 9.47 -1.32
C ILE A 114 1.25 9.19 -2.83
N ASN A 115 0.76 10.09 -3.68
CA ASN A 115 0.82 9.93 -5.13
C ASN A 115 2.26 9.77 -5.66
N GLY A 116 3.26 10.35 -5.00
CA GLY A 116 4.67 10.18 -5.35
C GLY A 116 5.16 8.71 -5.25
N TYR A 117 4.49 7.89 -4.45
CA TYR A 117 4.82 6.47 -4.27
C TYR A 117 3.94 5.52 -5.10
N LEU A 118 2.84 6.02 -5.65
CA LEU A 118 1.93 5.26 -6.51
C LEU A 118 2.25 5.47 -8.00
N PHE A 119 2.70 6.68 -8.35
CA PHE A 119 2.91 7.06 -9.74
C PHE A 119 4.35 7.47 -10.02
N ASN A 120 4.76 7.26 -11.26
CA ASN A 120 5.96 7.83 -11.85
C ASN A 120 5.59 9.08 -12.64
N GLU A 121 6.49 10.04 -12.71
CA GLU A 121 6.46 11.07 -13.75
C GLU A 121 7.06 10.49 -15.03
N PRO A 122 6.25 10.23 -16.08
CA PRO A 122 6.76 9.65 -17.34
C PRO A 122 7.76 10.59 -18.00
N LYS A 123 8.85 10.02 -18.49
CA LYS A 123 9.87 10.79 -19.22
C LYS A 123 9.48 10.97 -20.70
N ASN A 124 10.10 11.94 -21.37
CA ASN A 124 9.75 12.34 -22.75
C ASN A 124 9.75 11.21 -23.79
N LYS A 125 10.49 10.12 -23.58
CA LYS A 125 10.54 8.97 -24.50
C LYS A 125 9.67 7.78 -24.07
N ASP A 126 8.96 7.91 -22.97
CA ASP A 126 8.02 6.88 -22.54
C ASP A 126 6.76 6.95 -23.41
N LYS A 127 6.50 5.91 -24.16
CA LYS A 127 5.32 5.79 -25.03
C LYS A 127 4.23 4.89 -24.46
N ASP A 128 4.60 4.06 -23.50
CA ASP A 128 3.68 3.13 -22.86
C ASP A 128 2.95 3.88 -21.70
N PRO A 129 1.63 4.04 -21.77
CA PRO A 129 0.86 4.72 -20.73
C PRO A 129 0.98 4.06 -19.36
N LEU A 130 1.31 2.76 -19.32
CA LEU A 130 1.49 2.03 -18.06
C LEU A 130 2.78 2.45 -17.31
N THR A 131 3.67 3.21 -17.94
CA THR A 131 4.90 3.72 -17.30
C THR A 131 4.59 4.69 -16.14
N ARG A 132 3.41 5.30 -16.14
CA ARG A 132 2.95 6.15 -15.04
C ARG A 132 2.78 5.39 -13.72
N PHE A 133 2.51 4.11 -13.74
CA PHE A 133 2.37 3.29 -12.53
C PHE A 133 3.72 2.78 -12.04
N LYS A 134 3.93 2.81 -10.73
CA LYS A 134 5.12 2.21 -10.10
C LYS A 134 5.16 0.70 -10.32
N LEU A 135 4.00 0.03 -10.27
CA LEU A 135 3.90 -1.42 -10.43
C LEU A 135 2.97 -1.80 -11.58
N THR A 136 3.43 -2.72 -12.42
CA THR A 136 2.62 -3.40 -13.42
C THR A 136 2.50 -4.87 -13.04
N PRO A 137 1.36 -5.32 -12.52
CA PRO A 137 1.14 -6.72 -12.15
C PRO A 137 0.95 -7.62 -13.36
N THR A 138 0.70 -8.90 -13.11
CA THR A 138 0.35 -9.86 -14.18
C THR A 138 -0.90 -9.42 -14.94
N PRO A 139 -1.08 -9.80 -16.20
CA PRO A 139 -2.22 -9.36 -17.01
C PRO A 139 -3.58 -9.65 -16.39
N SER A 140 -3.69 -10.74 -15.61
CA SER A 140 -4.95 -11.13 -14.94
C SER A 140 -5.39 -10.18 -13.83
N ASP A 141 -4.44 -9.47 -13.22
CA ASP A 141 -4.70 -8.56 -12.10
C ASP A 141 -4.65 -7.09 -12.53
N ARG A 142 -4.13 -6.83 -13.72
CA ARG A 142 -3.73 -5.49 -14.17
C ARG A 142 -4.86 -4.48 -14.13
N ASP A 143 -5.99 -4.82 -14.69
CA ASP A 143 -7.09 -3.87 -14.86
C ASP A 143 -7.63 -3.44 -13.50
N ILE A 144 -7.98 -4.40 -12.65
CA ILE A 144 -8.51 -4.09 -11.31
C ILE A 144 -7.46 -3.42 -10.41
N PHE A 145 -6.20 -3.82 -10.51
CA PHE A 145 -5.12 -3.20 -9.73
C PHE A 145 -4.90 -1.73 -10.16
N HIS A 146 -4.82 -1.46 -11.46
CA HIS A 146 -4.63 -0.09 -11.92
C HIS A 146 -5.85 0.79 -11.62
N ASP A 147 -7.06 0.24 -11.68
CA ASP A 147 -8.26 0.96 -11.27
C ASP A 147 -8.21 1.31 -9.76
N ILE A 148 -7.77 0.39 -8.90
CA ILE A 148 -7.55 0.67 -7.47
C ILE A 148 -6.53 1.81 -7.27
N ILE A 149 -5.45 1.79 -8.05
CA ILE A 149 -4.42 2.83 -7.94
C ILE A 149 -4.89 4.19 -8.49
N GLU A 150 -5.79 4.22 -9.47
CA GLU A 150 -6.12 5.44 -10.21
C GLU A 150 -7.45 6.09 -9.79
N MET A 151 -8.44 5.27 -9.46
CA MET A 151 -9.83 5.70 -9.31
C MET A 151 -10.24 5.80 -7.84
N PRO A 152 -11.24 6.63 -7.49
CA PRO A 152 -11.91 6.59 -6.20
C PRO A 152 -12.55 5.24 -5.92
N TYR A 153 -12.72 4.90 -4.64
CA TYR A 153 -13.30 3.63 -4.20
C TYR A 153 -14.68 3.36 -4.81
N GLU A 154 -15.54 4.37 -4.84
CA GLU A 154 -16.88 4.23 -5.40
C GLU A 154 -16.84 3.89 -6.90
N ASP A 155 -15.95 4.53 -7.66
CA ASP A 155 -15.81 4.28 -9.09
C ASP A 155 -15.25 2.89 -9.38
N VAL A 156 -14.28 2.41 -8.61
CA VAL A 156 -13.77 1.03 -8.67
C VAL A 156 -14.89 0.05 -8.40
N THR A 157 -15.66 0.28 -7.34
CA THR A 157 -16.80 -0.56 -6.95
C THR A 157 -17.88 -0.58 -8.03
N HIS A 158 -18.21 0.57 -8.59
CA HIS A 158 -19.19 0.68 -9.65
C HIS A 158 -18.73 -0.03 -10.93
N LYS A 159 -17.49 0.17 -11.34
CA LYS A 159 -16.90 -0.44 -12.54
C LYS A 159 -16.83 -1.96 -12.44
N HIS A 160 -16.48 -2.48 -11.28
CA HIS A 160 -16.31 -3.91 -11.02
C HIS A 160 -17.51 -4.55 -10.29
N ARG A 161 -18.66 -3.88 -10.27
CA ARG A 161 -19.86 -4.32 -9.51
C ARG A 161 -20.33 -5.74 -9.83
N ASN A 162 -20.06 -6.25 -11.03
CA ASN A 162 -20.37 -7.61 -11.43
C ASN A 162 -19.58 -8.68 -10.66
N LEU A 163 -18.45 -8.28 -10.06
CA LEU A 163 -17.62 -9.15 -9.21
C LEU A 163 -18.20 -9.31 -7.80
N PHE A 164 -19.10 -8.40 -7.40
CA PHE A 164 -19.68 -8.33 -6.05
C PHE A 164 -21.19 -8.58 -6.03
N TYR A 165 -21.79 -8.97 -7.14
CA TYR A 165 -23.24 -9.10 -7.27
C TYR A 165 -23.83 -9.95 -6.14
N GLY A 166 -24.78 -9.37 -5.37
CA GLY A 166 -25.41 -10.02 -4.23
C GLY A 166 -24.57 -10.05 -2.94
N GLN A 167 -23.35 -9.47 -2.93
CA GLN A 167 -22.48 -9.41 -1.76
C GLN A 167 -22.10 -7.97 -1.48
N ARG A 168 -22.17 -7.54 -0.22
CA ARG A 168 -21.71 -6.20 0.19
C ARG A 168 -20.20 -6.07 0.17
N VAL A 169 -19.49 -7.18 0.36
CA VAL A 169 -18.03 -7.29 0.35
C VAL A 169 -17.67 -8.55 -0.40
N PRO A 170 -16.64 -8.55 -1.26
CA PRO A 170 -16.14 -9.76 -1.90
C PRO A 170 -15.66 -10.73 -0.82
N LYS A 171 -16.48 -11.70 -0.46
CA LYS A 171 -16.10 -12.74 0.52
C LYS A 171 -15.04 -13.67 -0.03
N ASN A 172 -14.69 -13.54 -1.31
CA ASN A 172 -13.97 -14.58 -1.96
C ASN A 172 -12.61 -14.15 -2.48
N THR A 173 -11.74 -15.11 -2.47
CA THR A 173 -10.40 -15.17 -3.05
C THR A 173 -10.35 -14.90 -4.55
N SER A 174 -11.47 -14.78 -5.26
CA SER A 174 -11.48 -14.55 -6.71
C SER A 174 -10.89 -13.20 -7.12
N PHE A 175 -10.95 -12.19 -6.24
CA PHE A 175 -10.43 -10.84 -6.48
C PHE A 175 -9.66 -10.32 -5.26
N PRO A 176 -8.55 -10.96 -4.89
CA PRO A 176 -7.83 -10.65 -3.65
C PRO A 176 -7.37 -9.20 -3.56
N ALA A 177 -6.99 -8.57 -4.68
CA ALA A 177 -6.54 -7.18 -4.69
C ALA A 177 -7.64 -6.21 -4.22
N PHE A 178 -8.88 -6.39 -4.69
CA PHE A 178 -9.99 -5.55 -4.21
C PHE A 178 -10.37 -5.87 -2.77
N ARG A 179 -10.31 -7.14 -2.36
CA ARG A 179 -10.50 -7.54 -0.96
C ARG A 179 -9.51 -6.83 -0.04
N ALA A 180 -8.23 -6.83 -0.42
CA ALA A 180 -7.18 -6.13 0.32
C ALA A 180 -7.46 -4.62 0.38
N TYR A 181 -7.80 -4.00 -0.75
CA TYR A 181 -8.13 -2.59 -0.81
C TYR A 181 -9.27 -2.20 0.13
N HIS A 182 -10.38 -2.96 0.07
CA HIS A 182 -11.54 -2.74 0.94
C HIS A 182 -11.19 -2.88 2.42
N LEU A 183 -10.46 -3.93 2.80
CA LEU A 183 -10.04 -4.14 4.19
C LEU A 183 -9.15 -2.99 4.69
N PHE A 184 -8.17 -2.58 3.88
CA PHE A 184 -7.30 -1.48 4.26
C PHE A 184 -8.06 -0.15 4.38
N CYS A 185 -8.99 0.17 3.49
CA CYS A 185 -9.82 1.36 3.65
C CYS A 185 -10.56 1.32 5.01
N THR A 186 -11.18 0.18 5.34
CA THR A 186 -11.91 0.02 6.61
C THR A 186 -10.99 0.16 7.83
N TRP A 187 -9.87 -0.56 7.85
CA TRP A 187 -8.95 -0.54 8.99
C TRP A 187 -8.25 0.81 9.18
N ILE A 188 -7.88 1.47 8.07
CA ILE A 188 -7.27 2.80 8.10
C ILE A 188 -8.27 3.82 8.63
N GLU A 189 -9.53 3.75 8.20
CA GLU A 189 -10.58 4.62 8.69
C GLU A 189 -10.85 4.41 10.19
N GLU A 190 -10.96 3.15 10.63
CA GLU A 190 -11.08 2.80 12.05
C GLU A 190 -9.91 3.35 12.87
N PHE A 191 -8.68 3.19 12.40
CA PHE A 191 -7.50 3.73 13.06
C PHE A 191 -7.48 5.27 13.09
N ALA A 192 -7.89 5.92 12.01
CA ALA A 192 -7.96 7.37 11.93
C ALA A 192 -8.95 7.96 12.96
N PHE A 193 -10.10 7.31 13.16
CA PHE A 193 -11.10 7.76 14.12
C PHE A 193 -10.79 7.37 15.56
N HIS A 194 -10.32 6.16 15.82
CA HIS A 194 -10.19 5.62 17.17
C HIS A 194 -8.75 5.62 17.70
N GLY A 195 -7.75 5.80 16.83
CA GLY A 195 -6.34 5.68 17.17
C GLY A 195 -5.89 4.21 17.26
N PRO A 196 -4.65 3.97 17.73
CA PRO A 196 -4.19 2.62 18.01
C PRO A 196 -5.07 1.98 19.09
N GLU A 197 -5.38 0.68 18.93
CA GLU A 197 -6.02 -0.06 20.02
C GLU A 197 -5.11 0.01 21.24
N GLU A 198 -5.55 0.69 22.29
CA GLU A 198 -4.93 0.54 23.60
C GLU A 198 -5.13 -0.93 23.98
N ASP A 199 -4.05 -1.61 24.37
CA ASP A 199 -4.14 -2.89 25.05
C ASP A 199 -5.11 -2.67 26.23
N SER A 200 -6.37 -3.00 26.03
CA SER A 200 -7.36 -2.94 27.09
C SER A 200 -6.99 -4.00 28.10
N GLU A 201 -6.09 -3.65 29.02
CA GLU A 201 -6.06 -4.32 30.31
C GLU A 201 -7.50 -4.30 30.80
N LEU A 202 -8.09 -5.47 30.88
CA LEU A 202 -9.44 -5.72 31.34
C LEU A 202 -9.67 -5.00 32.68
N ASP A 203 -10.13 -3.77 32.63
CA ASP A 203 -10.76 -3.16 33.77
C ASP A 203 -12.09 -3.89 34.00
N LEU A 204 -12.03 -4.82 34.97
CA LEU A 204 -13.16 -5.64 35.43
C LEU A 204 -14.23 -4.80 36.15
N GLU A 205 -14.39 -3.54 35.82
CA GLU A 205 -15.48 -2.71 36.33
C GLU A 205 -16.33 -2.23 35.13
N GLY A 206 -17.42 -2.97 34.91
CA GLY A 206 -18.36 -2.80 33.83
C GLY A 206 -19.10 -1.44 33.88
N GLU A 207 -18.53 -0.43 33.28
CA GLU A 207 -19.29 0.70 32.78
C GLU A 207 -19.17 0.73 31.25
N SER A 208 -20.23 0.26 30.61
CA SER A 208 -20.46 0.49 29.18
C SER A 208 -20.48 2.01 28.94
N LYS A 209 -19.36 2.58 28.55
CA LYS A 209 -19.34 3.89 27.93
C LYS A 209 -19.98 3.74 26.54
N THR A 210 -21.27 3.96 26.47
CA THR A 210 -21.91 4.41 25.23
C THR A 210 -21.32 5.81 24.95
N GLY A 211 -20.14 5.83 24.33
CA GLY A 211 -19.54 7.06 23.82
C GLY A 211 -20.43 7.56 22.69
N GLY A 212 -20.87 8.80 22.82
CA GLY A 212 -21.37 9.55 21.68
C GLY A 212 -20.29 9.55 20.59
N GLU A 213 -20.71 9.78 19.35
CA GLU A 213 -19.81 10.06 18.23
C GLU A 213 -19.04 11.35 18.60
N ASP A 214 -17.91 11.21 19.30
CA ASP A 214 -16.98 12.30 19.54
C ASP A 214 -16.41 12.64 18.16
N GLU A 215 -16.73 13.83 17.69
CA GLU A 215 -16.21 14.41 16.45
C GLU A 215 -14.68 14.50 16.61
N VAL A 216 -13.94 13.58 15.97
CA VAL A 216 -12.48 13.61 15.98
C VAL A 216 -12.04 14.88 15.27
N GLU A 217 -11.19 15.69 15.89
CA GLU A 217 -10.65 16.88 15.26
C GLU A 217 -9.84 16.49 14.01
N LEU A 218 -10.03 17.22 12.92
CA LEU A 218 -9.38 16.92 11.62
C LEU A 218 -7.85 16.83 11.76
N GLU A 219 -7.26 17.66 12.62
CA GLU A 219 -5.82 17.65 12.90
C GLU A 219 -5.34 16.32 13.50
N VAL A 220 -6.11 15.74 14.42
CA VAL A 220 -5.80 14.43 15.02
C VAL A 220 -5.94 13.30 14.00
N LEU A 221 -6.94 13.39 13.14
CA LEU A 221 -7.16 12.42 12.07
C LEU A 221 -6.00 12.47 11.07
N GLU A 222 -5.58 13.66 10.64
CA GLU A 222 -4.46 13.86 9.75
C GLU A 222 -3.17 13.31 10.36
N GLU A 223 -2.87 13.63 11.63
CA GLU A 223 -1.69 13.13 12.36
C GLU A 223 -1.66 11.59 12.39
N ARG A 224 -2.79 10.94 12.60
CA ARG A 224 -2.89 9.48 12.59
C ARG A 224 -2.67 8.87 11.20
N LEU A 225 -3.20 9.49 10.16
CA LEU A 225 -2.95 9.04 8.78
C LEU A 225 -1.51 9.25 8.35
N GLU A 226 -0.87 10.35 8.76
CA GLU A 226 0.57 10.59 8.56
C GLU A 226 1.42 9.57 9.32
N ALA A 227 1.03 9.19 10.52
CA ALA A 227 1.71 8.14 11.29
C ALA A 227 1.64 6.78 10.58
N LEU A 228 0.50 6.41 9.98
CA LEU A 228 0.38 5.20 9.15
C LEU A 228 1.28 5.28 7.90
N LEU A 229 1.35 6.44 7.25
CA LEU A 229 2.23 6.65 6.11
C LEU A 229 3.71 6.50 6.50
N SER A 230 4.14 7.14 7.59
CA SER A 230 5.50 7.04 8.11
C SER A 230 5.83 5.60 8.56
N ALA A 231 4.88 4.91 9.19
CA ALA A 231 5.04 3.51 9.57
C ALA A 231 5.42 2.65 8.37
N VAL A 232 4.67 2.75 7.27
CA VAL A 232 4.91 1.95 6.07
C VAL A 232 6.18 2.39 5.34
N LEU A 233 6.41 3.68 5.19
CA LEU A 233 7.51 4.19 4.38
C LEU A 233 8.85 4.11 5.09
N ASP A 234 8.90 4.50 6.37
CA ASP A 234 10.15 4.72 7.10
C ASP A 234 10.51 3.57 8.04
N ARG A 235 9.50 2.87 8.60
CA ARG A 235 9.71 1.83 9.62
C ARG A 235 9.73 0.41 9.07
N LEU A 236 9.07 0.18 7.93
CA LEU A 236 9.13 -1.11 7.26
C LEU A 236 10.29 -1.16 6.28
N LYS A 237 11.08 -2.23 6.35
CA LYS A 237 12.25 -2.44 5.51
C LYS A 237 12.13 -3.68 4.62
N LEU A 238 12.76 -3.60 3.47
CA LEU A 238 12.95 -4.71 2.53
C LEU A 238 14.44 -4.97 2.32
N VAL A 239 14.82 -6.23 2.28
CA VAL A 239 16.13 -6.63 1.77
C VAL A 239 16.04 -6.67 0.25
N VAL A 240 16.59 -5.66 -0.41
CA VAL A 240 16.56 -5.56 -1.88
C VAL A 240 17.78 -6.27 -2.45
N ILE A 241 17.53 -7.27 -3.28
CA ILE A 241 18.57 -8.04 -3.97
C ILE A 241 18.47 -7.73 -5.46
N THR A 242 19.49 -7.05 -5.99
CA THR A 242 19.56 -6.75 -7.42
C THR A 242 20.43 -7.80 -8.11
N LEU A 243 19.83 -8.52 -9.06
CA LEU A 243 20.58 -9.47 -9.90
C LEU A 243 21.42 -8.66 -10.89
N GLY A 244 22.74 -8.90 -10.87
CA GLY A 244 23.64 -8.30 -11.86
C GLY A 244 23.42 -8.90 -13.25
N GLU A 245 23.85 -8.16 -14.26
CA GLU A 245 24.00 -8.69 -15.62
C GLU A 245 25.05 -9.80 -15.62
N ASN A 246 24.73 -10.93 -16.26
CA ASN A 246 25.72 -12.00 -16.58
C ASN A 246 26.42 -11.67 -17.88
#